data_834d8fb352fcec8529735cf5c8eb50c2
#
_entry.id   834d8fb352fcec8529735cf5c8eb50c2
#
_cell.length_a   1.000
_cell.length_b   1.000
_cell.length_c   1.000
_cell.angle_alpha   90.00
_cell.angle_beta   90.00
_cell.angle_gamma   90.00
#
_symmetry.space_group_name_H-M   'P 1'
#
loop_
_entity.id
_entity.type
_entity.pdbx_description
1 polymer ?
#
loop_
_entity_poly.entity_id
_entity_poly.type
_entity_poly.pdbx_seq_one_letter_code
_entity_poly.pdbx_strand_id
1 'polypeptide(L)'
;MAKCPNCGKKLKWYEFRAECKSCGTNIPNYNWEARLEEDADKAETSFAKLHYRLNNFKSATVGSPFRIIRLVATLLPLVGLVVPLMKVSLSLPFYEDTSTVSFLTLILNYITKLDFMGGFQLMSATALGSTFKFLMLAIVFAFVAVLAGVINFLVVLIAAVSLKAGFNIFLNVVATAGWITSAVLLSISVTNAMSNSIDVFSGNVIWWGYAIGAALFLANVVISVAASKSFKKQLSSQPTMDEYIANELEEIRTQA
;
A
#
# COMPACT_ATOMS: atom_id res chain seq x y z
N MET A 1 -6.25 -31.05 30.75
CA MET A 1 -6.58 -31.21 32.19
C MET A 1 -5.41 -30.72 33.02
N ALA A 2 -5.63 -29.82 33.96
CA ALA A 2 -4.59 -29.30 34.84
C ALA A 2 -4.07 -30.41 35.78
N LYS A 3 -2.77 -30.38 36.11
CA LYS A 3 -2.13 -31.28 37.06
C LYS A 3 -1.55 -30.47 38.21
N CYS A 4 -1.57 -31.05 39.41
CA CYS A 4 -0.89 -30.43 40.54
C CYS A 4 0.62 -30.35 40.26
N PRO A 5 1.27 -29.17 40.37
CA PRO A 5 2.68 -29.01 40.03
C PRO A 5 3.62 -29.74 41.01
N ASN A 6 3.19 -30.03 42.23
CA ASN A 6 4.00 -30.72 43.23
C ASN A 6 3.86 -32.25 43.14
N CYS A 7 2.62 -32.79 43.14
CA CYS A 7 2.41 -34.24 43.20
C CYS A 7 1.95 -34.87 41.86
N GLY A 8 1.77 -34.09 40.81
CA GLY A 8 1.36 -34.60 39.48
C GLY A 8 -0.08 -35.09 39.36
N LYS A 9 -0.89 -35.05 40.45
CA LYS A 9 -2.27 -35.52 40.43
C LYS A 9 -3.12 -34.70 39.49
N LYS A 10 -3.93 -35.34 38.65
CA LYS A 10 -4.87 -34.67 37.75
C LYS A 10 -5.96 -33.96 38.55
N LEU A 11 -6.13 -32.66 38.34
CA LEU A 11 -7.17 -31.86 38.95
C LEU A 11 -8.44 -31.94 38.09
N LYS A 12 -9.60 -32.12 38.79
CA LYS A 12 -10.89 -32.14 38.11
C LYS A 12 -11.29 -30.71 37.75
N TRP A 13 -11.99 -30.52 36.65
CA TRP A 13 -12.39 -29.19 36.14
C TRP A 13 -13.28 -28.38 37.12
N TYR A 14 -13.92 -29.04 38.08
CA TYR A 14 -14.76 -28.40 39.12
C TYR A 14 -14.03 -28.25 40.48
N GLU A 15 -12.75 -28.56 40.57
CA GLU A 15 -11.95 -28.34 41.78
C GLU A 15 -11.35 -26.94 41.77
N PHE A 16 -12.07 -25.98 42.36
CA PHE A 16 -11.66 -24.56 42.47
C PHE A 16 -10.90 -24.25 43.75
N ARG A 17 -10.46 -25.25 44.53
CA ARG A 17 -9.69 -25.00 45.74
C ARG A 17 -8.27 -24.61 45.42
N ALA A 18 -7.75 -23.63 46.15
CA ALA A 18 -6.37 -23.17 46.04
C ALA A 18 -5.38 -24.28 46.48
N GLU A 19 -5.80 -25.18 47.33
CA GLU A 19 -4.96 -26.25 47.86
C GLU A 19 -5.26 -27.60 47.22
N CYS A 20 -4.20 -28.36 46.93
CA CYS A 20 -4.31 -29.71 46.39
C CYS A 20 -4.81 -30.66 47.48
N LYS A 21 -5.94 -31.35 47.29
CA LYS A 21 -6.51 -32.32 48.24
C LYS A 21 -5.57 -33.50 48.57
N SER A 22 -4.54 -33.73 47.77
CA SER A 22 -3.64 -34.89 47.90
C SER A 22 -2.37 -34.57 48.67
N CYS A 23 -1.80 -33.39 48.46
CA CYS A 23 -0.52 -33.00 49.06
C CYS A 23 -0.58 -31.68 49.86
N GLY A 24 -1.76 -31.01 49.91
CA GLY A 24 -1.93 -29.76 50.67
C GLY A 24 -1.24 -28.56 50.05
N THR A 25 -0.55 -28.70 48.93
CA THR A 25 0.21 -27.61 48.29
C THR A 25 -0.74 -26.56 47.74
N ASN A 26 -0.50 -25.31 48.08
CA ASN A 26 -1.19 -24.16 47.51
C ASN A 26 -0.75 -24.00 46.01
N ILE A 27 -1.66 -24.33 45.08
CA ILE A 27 -1.38 -24.40 43.64
C ILE A 27 -1.07 -23.03 43.07
N PRO A 28 -1.82 -21.97 43.35
CA PRO A 28 -1.53 -20.62 42.87
C PRO A 28 -0.15 -20.10 43.33
N ASN A 29 0.23 -20.37 44.56
CA ASN A 29 1.46 -19.85 45.14
C ASN A 29 2.65 -20.82 45.02
N TYR A 30 2.46 -21.97 44.37
CA TYR A 30 3.55 -22.93 44.19
C TYR A 30 4.61 -22.33 43.26
N ASN A 31 5.82 -22.24 43.82
CA ASN A 31 7.00 -21.74 43.09
C ASN A 31 6.77 -20.36 42.41
N TRP A 32 6.01 -19.50 43.10
CA TRP A 32 5.59 -18.20 42.52
C TRP A 32 6.78 -17.29 42.19
N GLU A 33 7.85 -17.32 42.95
CA GLU A 33 9.06 -16.53 42.71
C GLU A 33 9.71 -16.92 41.38
N ALA A 34 9.97 -18.22 41.18
CA ALA A 34 10.56 -18.69 39.93
C ALA A 34 9.65 -18.43 38.70
N ARG A 35 8.32 -18.43 38.90
CA ARG A 35 7.36 -18.09 37.83
C ARG A 35 7.37 -16.60 37.53
N LEU A 36 7.51 -15.75 38.55
CA LEU A 36 7.65 -14.30 38.36
C LEU A 36 8.95 -13.98 37.62
N GLU A 37 10.04 -14.62 37.97
CA GLU A 37 11.33 -14.46 37.29
C GLU A 37 11.25 -14.91 35.82
N GLU A 38 10.63 -16.06 35.55
CA GLU A 38 10.40 -16.53 34.18
C GLU A 38 9.48 -15.59 33.36
N ASP A 39 8.42 -15.06 33.98
CA ASP A 39 7.52 -14.12 33.33
C ASP A 39 8.19 -12.75 33.12
N ALA A 40 9.05 -12.30 34.04
CA ALA A 40 9.86 -11.09 33.88
C ALA A 40 10.85 -11.24 32.71
N ASP A 41 11.60 -12.35 32.62
CA ASP A 41 12.49 -12.64 31.49
C ASP A 41 11.76 -12.66 30.15
N LYS A 42 10.57 -13.26 30.10
CA LYS A 42 9.71 -13.25 28.90
C LYS A 42 9.23 -11.84 28.54
N ALA A 43 8.87 -11.05 29.54
CA ALA A 43 8.45 -9.66 29.34
C ALA A 43 9.62 -8.83 28.79
N GLU A 44 10.79 -8.91 29.41
CA GLU A 44 11.99 -8.20 28.96
C GLU A 44 12.37 -8.55 27.53
N THR A 45 12.41 -9.83 27.18
CA THR A 45 12.69 -10.26 25.81
C THR A 45 11.64 -9.80 24.81
N SER A 46 10.37 -9.72 25.20
CA SER A 46 9.29 -9.21 24.33
C SER A 46 9.39 -7.70 24.14
N PHE A 47 9.77 -6.95 25.18
CA PHE A 47 10.05 -5.51 25.12
C PHE A 47 11.26 -5.22 24.23
N ALA A 48 12.37 -5.93 24.39
CA ALA A 48 13.55 -5.77 23.55
C ALA A 48 13.23 -6.03 22.05
N LYS A 49 12.42 -7.05 21.76
CA LYS A 49 11.90 -7.30 20.39
C LYS A 49 11.04 -6.15 19.86
N LEU A 50 10.19 -5.57 20.71
CA LEU A 50 9.36 -4.43 20.34
C LEU A 50 10.23 -3.19 20.06
N HIS A 51 11.19 -2.88 20.94
CA HIS A 51 12.14 -1.78 20.76
C HIS A 51 12.95 -1.93 19.47
N TYR A 52 13.47 -3.12 19.18
CA TYR A 52 14.14 -3.39 17.90
C TYR A 52 13.26 -3.08 16.70
N ARG A 53 12.00 -3.53 16.71
CA ARG A 53 11.04 -3.26 15.63
C ARG A 53 10.71 -1.77 15.51
N LEU A 54 10.52 -1.08 16.62
CA LEU A 54 10.24 0.36 16.64
C LEU A 54 11.45 1.19 16.15
N ASN A 55 12.66 0.84 16.58
CA ASN A 55 13.88 1.48 16.12
C ASN A 55 14.12 1.26 14.63
N ASN A 56 13.85 0.05 14.13
CA ASN A 56 13.90 -0.24 12.69
C ASN A 56 12.82 0.53 11.93
N PHE A 57 11.62 0.61 12.46
CA PHE A 57 10.54 1.42 11.86
C PHE A 57 10.93 2.90 11.82
N LYS A 58 11.38 3.47 12.93
CA LYS A 58 11.84 4.86 13.02
C LYS A 58 13.00 5.12 12.06
N SER A 59 13.98 4.24 12.05
CA SER A 59 15.13 4.35 11.15
C SER A 59 14.71 4.20 9.68
N ALA A 60 13.74 3.36 9.36
CA ALA A 60 13.24 3.14 8.01
C ALA A 60 12.37 4.27 7.48
N THR A 61 11.62 4.99 8.35
CA THR A 61 10.72 6.08 7.96
C THR A 61 11.37 7.45 8.04
N VAL A 62 12.05 7.75 9.15
CA VAL A 62 12.53 9.10 9.50
C VAL A 62 14.07 9.17 9.64
N GLY A 63 14.76 8.03 9.64
CA GLY A 63 16.20 7.94 9.91
C GLY A 63 17.13 8.60 8.86
N SER A 64 16.58 9.10 7.73
CA SER A 64 17.32 9.84 6.71
C SER A 64 16.38 10.77 5.95
N PRO A 65 16.81 12.00 5.57
CA PRO A 65 16.00 12.90 4.76
C PRO A 65 15.55 12.24 3.44
N PHE A 66 16.35 11.38 2.86
CA PHE A 66 16.01 10.59 1.67
C PHE A 66 14.78 9.69 1.87
N ARG A 67 14.53 9.21 3.08
CA ARG A 67 13.39 8.33 3.39
C ARG A 67 12.11 9.12 3.56
N ILE A 68 12.20 10.30 4.15
CA ILE A 68 11.07 11.24 4.22
C ILE A 68 10.68 11.66 2.80
N ILE A 69 11.65 12.02 1.96
CA ILE A 69 11.42 12.33 0.55
C ILE A 69 10.74 11.15 -0.16
N ARG A 70 11.19 9.92 0.08
CA ARG A 70 10.55 8.72 -0.49
C ARG A 70 9.11 8.58 -0.05
N LEU A 71 8.79 8.77 1.23
CA LEU A 71 7.43 8.67 1.75
C LEU A 71 6.53 9.73 1.09
N VAL A 72 6.99 10.97 1.01
CA VAL A 72 6.27 12.06 0.34
C VAL A 72 6.12 11.78 -1.16
N ALA A 73 7.19 11.30 -1.80
CA ALA A 73 7.17 10.98 -3.23
C ALA A 73 6.16 9.89 -3.60
N THR A 74 5.87 8.94 -2.70
CA THR A 74 4.84 7.93 -2.96
C THR A 74 3.42 8.49 -2.99
N LEU A 75 3.19 9.71 -2.48
CA LEU A 75 1.91 10.41 -2.57
C LEU A 75 1.79 11.23 -3.87
N LEU A 76 2.91 11.60 -4.51
CA LEU A 76 2.91 12.42 -5.72
C LEU A 76 2.04 11.84 -6.86
N PRO A 77 1.99 10.54 -7.14
CA PRO A 77 1.13 9.98 -8.17
C PRO A 77 -0.36 10.24 -7.95
N LEU A 78 -0.81 10.48 -6.70
CA LEU A 78 -2.20 10.83 -6.41
C LEU A 78 -2.58 12.19 -7.01
N VAL A 79 -1.61 13.08 -7.23
CA VAL A 79 -1.83 14.35 -7.96
C VAL A 79 -2.31 14.07 -9.38
N GLY A 80 -1.86 12.98 -10.01
CA GLY A 80 -2.32 12.55 -11.34
C GLY A 80 -3.82 12.30 -11.44
N LEU A 81 -4.51 12.05 -10.32
CA LEU A 81 -5.97 11.91 -10.29
C LEU A 81 -6.71 13.22 -10.63
N VAL A 82 -6.14 14.35 -10.26
CA VAL A 82 -6.76 15.67 -10.40
C VAL A 82 -6.37 16.33 -11.71
N VAL A 83 -5.23 15.93 -12.29
CA VAL A 83 -4.74 16.53 -13.55
C VAL A 83 -5.70 16.22 -14.69
N PRO A 84 -6.07 17.22 -15.51
CA PRO A 84 -6.96 17.03 -16.65
C PRO A 84 -6.28 16.15 -17.71
N LEU A 85 -6.99 15.12 -18.18
CA LEU A 85 -6.51 14.13 -19.14
C LEU A 85 -7.00 14.40 -20.57
N MET A 86 -8.24 14.88 -20.68
CA MET A 86 -8.84 15.20 -21.97
C MET A 86 -9.79 16.38 -21.87
N LYS A 87 -9.94 17.10 -22.97
CA LYS A 87 -10.95 18.11 -23.19
C LYS A 87 -11.95 17.55 -24.19
N VAL A 88 -13.21 17.56 -23.83
CA VAL A 88 -14.32 17.12 -24.68
C VAL A 88 -15.18 18.33 -24.97
N SER A 89 -15.50 18.57 -26.22
CA SER A 89 -16.50 19.53 -26.63
C SER A 89 -17.57 18.84 -27.46
N LEU A 90 -18.80 19.02 -27.05
CA LEU A 90 -19.98 18.52 -27.70
C LEU A 90 -20.70 19.71 -28.34
N SER A 91 -20.88 19.67 -29.66
CA SER A 91 -21.57 20.72 -30.41
C SER A 91 -22.82 20.10 -31.04
N LEU A 92 -23.96 20.37 -30.43
CA LEU A 92 -25.28 20.01 -30.93
C LEU A 92 -26.01 21.26 -31.41
N PRO A 93 -27.00 21.18 -32.30
CA PRO A 93 -27.65 22.36 -32.92
C PRO A 93 -28.24 23.40 -31.97
N PHE A 94 -28.42 23.09 -30.69
CA PHE A 94 -28.92 23.99 -29.64
C PHE A 94 -28.18 23.86 -28.31
N TYR A 95 -27.05 23.12 -28.29
CA TYR A 95 -26.30 22.86 -27.07
C TYR A 95 -24.81 22.72 -27.37
N GLU A 96 -24.04 23.62 -26.82
CA GLU A 96 -22.58 23.54 -26.83
C GLU A 96 -22.09 23.38 -25.40
N ASP A 97 -21.38 22.30 -25.14
CA ASP A 97 -20.72 22.07 -23.85
C ASP A 97 -19.26 21.70 -24.05
N THR A 98 -18.41 22.31 -23.24
CA THR A 98 -16.98 22.00 -23.21
C THR A 98 -16.59 21.63 -21.80
N SER A 99 -16.25 20.38 -21.58
CA SER A 99 -15.80 19.89 -20.28
C SER A 99 -14.38 19.34 -20.33
N THR A 100 -13.67 19.58 -19.23
CA THR A 100 -12.36 18.95 -18.99
C THR A 100 -12.55 17.75 -18.10
N VAL A 101 -12.06 16.58 -18.52
CA VAL A 101 -12.19 15.34 -17.80
C VAL A 101 -10.87 14.99 -17.16
N SER A 102 -10.85 14.93 -15.83
CA SER A 102 -9.78 14.33 -15.05
C SER A 102 -10.19 12.90 -14.61
N PHE A 103 -9.22 12.13 -14.15
CA PHE A 103 -9.52 10.77 -13.66
C PHE A 103 -10.50 10.81 -12.46
N LEU A 104 -10.34 11.80 -11.57
CA LEU A 104 -11.24 11.99 -10.43
C LEU A 104 -12.67 12.32 -10.88
N THR A 105 -12.83 13.25 -11.83
CA THR A 105 -14.14 13.61 -12.41
C THR A 105 -14.80 12.41 -13.08
N LEU A 106 -14.00 11.57 -13.75
CA LEU A 106 -14.49 10.37 -14.39
C LEU A 106 -15.03 9.35 -13.37
N ILE A 107 -14.32 9.14 -12.27
CA ILE A 107 -14.80 8.27 -11.19
C ILE A 107 -16.08 8.82 -10.57
N LEU A 108 -16.07 10.08 -10.12
CA LEU A 108 -17.17 10.64 -9.33
C LEU A 108 -18.44 10.88 -10.14
N ASN A 109 -18.31 11.30 -11.38
CA ASN A 109 -19.47 11.70 -12.18
C ASN A 109 -19.99 10.62 -13.12
N TYR A 110 -19.11 9.72 -13.57
CA TYR A 110 -19.47 8.74 -14.59
C TYR A 110 -19.52 7.30 -14.03
N ILE A 111 -18.48 6.83 -13.36
CA ILE A 111 -18.43 5.43 -12.89
C ILE A 111 -19.46 5.16 -11.79
N THR A 112 -19.72 6.14 -10.92
CA THR A 112 -20.66 5.98 -9.81
C THR A 112 -22.13 6.13 -10.22
N LYS A 113 -22.41 6.77 -11.36
CA LYS A 113 -23.77 7.11 -11.80
C LYS A 113 -24.26 6.33 -13.01
N LEU A 114 -23.37 5.70 -13.77
CA LEU A 114 -23.72 4.96 -14.98
C LEU A 114 -23.75 3.46 -14.72
N ASP A 115 -24.74 2.78 -15.28
CA ASP A 115 -24.67 1.34 -15.50
C ASP A 115 -23.63 1.06 -16.60
N PHE A 116 -22.39 0.92 -16.11
CA PHE A 116 -21.20 0.82 -16.95
C PHE A 116 -21.21 -0.45 -17.83
N MET A 117 -21.82 -1.53 -17.31
CA MET A 117 -21.88 -2.81 -18.00
C MET A 117 -22.97 -2.83 -19.09
N GLY A 118 -24.14 -2.28 -18.77
CA GLY A 118 -25.23 -2.14 -19.76
C GLY A 118 -24.87 -1.16 -20.86
N GLY A 119 -24.27 -0.03 -20.51
CA GLY A 119 -23.76 0.96 -21.47
C GLY A 119 -22.69 0.40 -22.40
N PHE A 120 -21.79 -0.44 -21.88
CA PHE A 120 -20.76 -1.12 -22.68
C PHE A 120 -21.35 -2.07 -23.71
N GLN A 121 -22.34 -2.87 -23.35
CA GLN A 121 -23.00 -3.81 -24.26
C GLN A 121 -23.74 -3.08 -25.38
N LEU A 122 -24.49 -2.03 -25.05
CA LEU A 122 -25.23 -1.20 -26.01
C LEU A 122 -24.28 -0.50 -27.01
N MET A 123 -23.21 0.15 -26.51
CA MET A 123 -22.28 0.87 -27.38
C MET A 123 -21.38 -0.06 -28.19
N SER A 124 -21.04 -1.24 -27.70
CA SER A 124 -20.23 -2.21 -28.45
C SER A 124 -20.91 -2.73 -29.72
N ALA A 125 -22.24 -2.66 -29.78
CA ALA A 125 -23.04 -3.05 -30.95
C ALA A 125 -23.19 -1.93 -32.00
N THR A 126 -22.71 -0.72 -31.72
CA THR A 126 -22.77 0.44 -32.63
C THR A 126 -21.52 0.60 -33.48
N ALA A 127 -21.58 1.45 -34.50
CA ALA A 127 -20.43 1.82 -35.33
C ALA A 127 -19.26 2.41 -34.51
N LEU A 128 -19.53 2.98 -33.33
CA LEU A 128 -18.54 3.51 -32.38
C LEU A 128 -17.97 2.42 -31.43
N GLY A 129 -18.34 1.15 -31.62
CA GLY A 129 -17.95 0.06 -30.72
C GLY A 129 -16.45 -0.12 -30.56
N SER A 130 -15.65 0.07 -31.60
CA SER A 130 -14.19 0.03 -31.53
C SER A 130 -13.62 1.19 -30.70
N THR A 131 -14.11 2.40 -30.93
CA THR A 131 -13.75 3.62 -30.18
C THR A 131 -14.01 3.44 -28.69
N PHE A 132 -15.20 2.93 -28.36
CA PHE A 132 -15.61 2.73 -26.99
C PHE A 132 -14.79 1.66 -26.27
N LYS A 133 -14.39 0.58 -26.99
CA LYS A 133 -13.46 -0.44 -26.45
C LYS A 133 -12.10 0.15 -26.07
N PHE A 134 -11.52 0.99 -26.92
CA PHE A 134 -10.26 1.65 -26.61
C PHE A 134 -10.37 2.63 -25.45
N LEU A 135 -11.49 3.36 -25.35
CA LEU A 135 -11.78 4.24 -24.23
C LEU A 135 -11.85 3.45 -22.91
N MET A 136 -12.58 2.34 -22.91
CA MET A 136 -12.70 1.48 -21.73
C MET A 136 -11.37 0.89 -21.31
N LEU A 137 -10.59 0.40 -22.26
CA LEU A 137 -9.24 -0.09 -21.96
C LEU A 137 -8.35 1.03 -21.38
N ALA A 138 -8.43 2.24 -21.93
CA ALA A 138 -7.67 3.38 -21.41
C ALA A 138 -8.03 3.67 -19.94
N ILE A 139 -9.32 3.66 -19.60
CA ILE A 139 -9.80 3.84 -18.23
C ILE A 139 -9.31 2.73 -17.30
N VAL A 140 -9.39 1.47 -17.75
CA VAL A 140 -8.91 0.32 -16.95
C VAL A 140 -7.40 0.44 -16.68
N PHE A 141 -6.59 0.76 -17.68
CA PHE A 141 -5.15 0.94 -17.48
C PHE A 141 -4.80 2.13 -16.58
N ALA A 142 -5.55 3.24 -16.68
CA ALA A 142 -5.41 4.36 -15.77
C ALA A 142 -5.77 3.96 -14.33
N PHE A 143 -6.86 3.19 -14.17
CA PHE A 143 -7.27 2.69 -12.85
C PHE A 143 -6.23 1.74 -12.24
N VAL A 144 -5.69 0.83 -13.03
CA VAL A 144 -4.60 -0.07 -12.60
C VAL A 144 -3.36 0.72 -12.18
N ALA A 145 -3.00 1.77 -12.93
CA ALA A 145 -1.86 2.62 -12.59
C ALA A 145 -2.05 3.33 -11.24
N VAL A 146 -3.23 3.92 -11.03
CA VAL A 146 -3.58 4.58 -9.75
C VAL A 146 -3.63 3.60 -8.61
N LEU A 147 -4.28 2.44 -8.81
CA LEU A 147 -4.36 1.39 -7.80
C LEU A 147 -2.96 0.88 -7.41
N ALA A 148 -2.08 0.67 -8.38
CA ALA A 148 -0.70 0.29 -8.14
C ALA A 148 0.05 1.38 -7.34
N GLY A 149 -0.23 2.67 -7.58
CA GLY A 149 0.29 3.80 -6.80
C GLY A 149 -0.18 3.78 -5.34
N VAL A 150 -1.46 3.54 -5.10
CA VAL A 150 -2.04 3.43 -3.74
C VAL A 150 -1.46 2.22 -3.01
N ILE A 151 -1.40 1.05 -3.68
CA ILE A 151 -0.80 -0.15 -3.10
C ILE A 151 0.68 0.10 -2.79
N ASN A 152 1.41 0.77 -3.68
CA ASN A 152 2.81 1.13 -3.43
C ASN A 152 2.98 1.99 -2.18
N PHE A 153 2.10 2.97 -1.95
CA PHE A 153 2.11 3.77 -0.73
C PHE A 153 1.91 2.91 0.51
N LEU A 154 0.89 2.04 0.52
CA LEU A 154 0.63 1.11 1.62
C LEU A 154 1.81 0.15 1.85
N VAL A 155 2.39 -0.38 0.78
CA VAL A 155 3.57 -1.26 0.86
C VAL A 155 4.78 -0.52 1.41
N VAL A 156 4.98 0.76 1.08
CA VAL A 156 6.06 1.58 1.68
C VAL A 156 5.85 1.74 3.18
N LEU A 157 4.63 1.96 3.63
CA LEU A 157 4.33 2.01 5.06
C LEU A 157 4.60 0.67 5.76
N ILE A 158 4.20 -0.45 5.15
CA ILE A 158 4.43 -1.80 5.69
C ILE A 158 5.89 -2.21 5.53
N ALA A 159 6.54 -1.88 4.42
CA ALA A 159 7.95 -2.20 4.17
C ALA A 159 8.91 -1.44 5.10
N ALA A 160 8.47 -0.34 5.69
CA ALA A 160 9.17 0.25 6.84
C ALA A 160 9.34 -0.78 7.98
N VAL A 161 8.47 -1.79 8.05
CA VAL A 161 8.56 -2.90 9.02
C VAL A 161 9.33 -4.11 8.45
N SER A 162 9.23 -4.43 7.15
CA SER A 162 9.70 -5.72 6.58
C SER A 162 10.89 -5.63 5.62
N LEU A 163 11.40 -4.43 5.31
CA LEU A 163 12.69 -4.22 4.63
C LEU A 163 12.84 -4.74 3.17
N LYS A 164 11.77 -5.14 2.48
CA LYS A 164 11.86 -5.63 1.09
C LYS A 164 11.49 -4.55 0.07
N ALA A 165 12.49 -3.95 -0.58
CA ALA A 165 12.31 -2.83 -1.51
C ALA A 165 11.95 -3.24 -2.96
N GLY A 166 12.16 -4.49 -3.36
CA GLY A 166 11.99 -4.92 -4.75
C GLY A 166 10.55 -4.82 -5.27
N PHE A 167 9.59 -5.14 -4.44
CA PHE A 167 8.16 -5.11 -4.79
C PHE A 167 7.66 -3.69 -5.10
N ASN A 168 8.18 -2.68 -4.38
CA ASN A 168 7.82 -1.27 -4.64
C ASN A 168 8.29 -0.79 -6.01
N ILE A 169 9.48 -1.21 -6.44
CA ILE A 169 10.01 -0.87 -7.76
C ILE A 169 9.11 -1.48 -8.84
N PHE A 170 8.73 -2.75 -8.67
CA PHE A 170 7.83 -3.43 -9.59
C PHE A 170 6.48 -2.71 -9.71
N LEU A 171 5.84 -2.34 -8.59
CA LEU A 171 4.57 -1.61 -8.59
C LEU A 171 4.68 -0.26 -9.30
N ASN A 172 5.75 0.50 -9.07
CA ASN A 172 5.96 1.78 -9.74
C ASN A 172 6.18 1.61 -11.25
N VAL A 173 6.87 0.56 -11.69
CA VAL A 173 7.05 0.25 -13.12
C VAL A 173 5.71 -0.10 -13.76
N VAL A 174 4.90 -0.94 -13.10
CA VAL A 174 3.54 -1.29 -13.57
C VAL A 174 2.66 -0.05 -13.66
N ALA A 175 2.70 0.82 -12.65
CA ALA A 175 1.95 2.08 -12.65
C ALA A 175 2.37 3.01 -13.80
N THR A 176 3.66 3.16 -14.03
CA THR A 176 4.18 3.99 -15.14
C THR A 176 3.76 3.43 -16.49
N ALA A 177 3.91 2.13 -16.70
CA ALA A 177 3.52 1.46 -17.93
C ALA A 177 2.01 1.57 -18.17
N GLY A 178 1.20 1.33 -17.13
CA GLY A 178 -0.26 1.47 -17.20
C GLY A 178 -0.69 2.89 -17.57
N TRP A 179 -0.06 3.90 -16.98
CA TRP A 179 -0.35 5.31 -17.26
C TRP A 179 -0.04 5.70 -18.71
N ILE A 180 1.12 5.30 -19.21
CA ILE A 180 1.52 5.55 -20.61
C ILE A 180 0.59 4.82 -21.58
N THR A 181 0.28 3.54 -21.30
CA THR A 181 -0.64 2.74 -22.12
C THR A 181 -2.03 3.38 -22.16
N SER A 182 -2.52 3.89 -21.04
CA SER A 182 -3.79 4.64 -20.97
C SER A 182 -3.77 5.87 -21.89
N ALA A 183 -2.68 6.65 -21.90
CA ALA A 183 -2.54 7.81 -22.77
C ALA A 183 -2.63 7.46 -24.26
N VAL A 184 -1.93 6.40 -24.66
CA VAL A 184 -1.95 5.93 -26.06
C VAL A 184 -3.33 5.44 -26.46
N LEU A 185 -3.97 4.62 -25.64
CA LEU A 185 -5.31 4.09 -25.92
C LEU A 185 -6.37 5.18 -25.98
N LEU A 186 -6.29 6.18 -25.08
CA LEU A 186 -7.18 7.33 -25.11
C LEU A 186 -7.00 8.14 -26.39
N SER A 187 -5.75 8.37 -26.82
CA SER A 187 -5.45 9.04 -28.07
C SER A 187 -6.05 8.33 -29.29
N ILE A 188 -5.90 7.00 -29.35
CA ILE A 188 -6.51 6.19 -30.41
C ILE A 188 -8.04 6.28 -30.37
N SER A 189 -8.63 6.22 -29.17
CA SER A 189 -10.07 6.33 -29.00
C SER A 189 -10.59 7.68 -29.49
N VAL A 190 -9.97 8.78 -29.08
CA VAL A 190 -10.37 10.12 -29.52
C VAL A 190 -10.23 10.31 -31.04
N THR A 191 -9.12 9.85 -31.62
CA THR A 191 -8.91 9.92 -33.08
C THR A 191 -9.96 9.14 -33.84
N ASN A 192 -10.29 7.93 -33.39
CA ASN A 192 -11.34 7.10 -33.99
C ASN A 192 -12.73 7.73 -33.82
N ALA A 193 -13.01 8.36 -32.69
CA ALA A 193 -14.27 9.06 -32.47
C ALA A 193 -14.43 10.23 -33.45
N MET A 194 -13.38 11.04 -33.59
CA MET A 194 -13.38 12.19 -34.53
C MET A 194 -13.52 11.78 -35.98
N SER A 195 -12.95 10.63 -36.37
CA SER A 195 -13.08 10.14 -37.75
C SER A 195 -14.48 9.62 -38.10
N ASN A 196 -15.24 9.19 -37.08
CA ASN A 196 -16.58 8.60 -37.25
C ASN A 196 -17.72 9.56 -36.88
N SER A 197 -17.45 10.70 -36.25
CA SER A 197 -18.44 11.68 -35.85
C SER A 197 -18.44 12.87 -36.81
N ILE A 198 -19.58 13.10 -37.44
CA ILE A 198 -19.80 14.24 -38.33
C ILE A 198 -20.01 15.48 -37.42
N ASP A 199 -18.97 16.27 -37.19
CA ASP A 199 -18.91 17.60 -36.55
C ASP A 199 -19.63 17.77 -35.17
N VAL A 200 -20.14 16.69 -34.59
CA VAL A 200 -20.89 16.73 -33.32
C VAL A 200 -19.97 16.58 -32.11
N PHE A 201 -18.89 15.84 -32.27
CA PHE A 201 -17.95 15.54 -31.19
C PHE A 201 -16.53 15.97 -31.58
N SER A 202 -15.94 16.81 -30.76
CA SER A 202 -14.51 17.08 -30.83
C SER A 202 -13.85 16.81 -29.48
N GLY A 203 -12.77 16.05 -29.50
CA GLY A 203 -12.00 15.71 -28.31
C GLY A 203 -10.52 16.02 -28.53
N ASN A 204 -9.85 16.46 -27.49
CA ASN A 204 -8.41 16.61 -27.50
C ASN A 204 -7.80 16.02 -26.23
N VAL A 205 -6.79 15.17 -26.42
CA VAL A 205 -6.01 14.61 -25.31
C VAL A 205 -5.06 15.66 -24.77
N ILE A 206 -5.09 15.89 -23.48
CA ILE A 206 -4.22 16.85 -22.81
C ILE A 206 -2.89 16.16 -22.49
N TRP A 207 -1.98 16.14 -23.46
CA TRP A 207 -0.70 15.44 -23.35
C TRP A 207 0.16 15.90 -22.17
N TRP A 208 0.12 17.18 -21.80
CA TRP A 208 0.87 17.67 -20.66
C TRP A 208 0.37 17.06 -19.34
N GLY A 209 -0.90 16.76 -19.22
CA GLY A 209 -1.46 16.06 -18.05
C GLY A 209 -0.90 14.64 -17.91
N TYR A 210 -0.86 13.91 -19.00
CA TYR A 210 -0.24 12.57 -19.03
C TYR A 210 1.27 12.64 -18.81
N ALA A 211 1.95 13.63 -19.36
CA ALA A 211 3.39 13.84 -19.18
C ALA A 211 3.74 14.12 -17.72
N ILE A 212 2.96 14.95 -17.02
CA ILE A 212 3.13 15.20 -15.58
C ILE A 212 2.94 13.90 -14.80
N GLY A 213 1.85 13.17 -15.04
CA GLY A 213 1.61 11.88 -14.36
C GLY A 213 2.75 10.88 -14.59
N ALA A 214 3.19 10.71 -15.83
CA ALA A 214 4.31 9.83 -16.17
C ALA A 214 5.61 10.27 -15.48
N ALA A 215 5.91 11.56 -15.46
CA ALA A 215 7.09 12.10 -14.78
C ALA A 215 7.05 11.83 -13.27
N LEU A 216 5.89 11.96 -12.63
CA LEU A 216 5.72 11.69 -11.20
C LEU A 216 5.91 10.19 -10.88
N PHE A 217 5.39 9.29 -11.71
CA PHE A 217 5.61 7.84 -11.55
C PHE A 217 7.09 7.47 -11.77
N LEU A 218 7.73 8.02 -12.81
CA LEU A 218 9.16 7.81 -13.08
C LEU A 218 10.04 8.34 -11.94
N ALA A 219 9.75 9.55 -11.43
CA ALA A 219 10.44 10.09 -10.27
C ALA A 219 10.36 9.14 -9.07
N ASN A 220 9.19 8.54 -8.86
CA ASN A 220 8.98 7.55 -7.81
C ASN A 220 9.81 6.27 -8.00
N VAL A 221 9.98 5.80 -9.26
CA VAL A 221 10.89 4.68 -9.57
C VAL A 221 12.33 5.05 -9.18
N VAL A 222 12.81 6.21 -9.62
CA VAL A 222 14.20 6.66 -9.35
C VAL A 222 14.45 6.78 -7.85
N ILE A 223 13.55 7.45 -7.13
CA ILE A 223 13.64 7.62 -5.67
C ILE A 223 13.61 6.27 -4.96
N SER A 224 12.75 5.33 -5.40
CA SER A 224 12.66 3.99 -4.83
C SER A 224 13.93 3.17 -5.03
N VAL A 225 14.56 3.28 -6.20
CA VAL A 225 15.85 2.62 -6.49
C VAL A 225 16.97 3.22 -5.64
N ALA A 226 17.05 4.56 -5.56
CA ALA A 226 18.06 5.24 -4.75
C ALA A 226 17.91 4.90 -3.25
N ALA A 227 16.68 4.94 -2.74
CA ALA A 227 16.37 4.56 -1.37
C ALA A 227 16.70 3.09 -1.07
N SER A 228 16.47 2.18 -2.02
CA SER A 228 16.80 0.76 -1.88
C SER A 228 18.30 0.54 -1.71
N LYS A 229 19.14 1.25 -2.48
CA LYS A 229 20.61 1.17 -2.36
C LYS A 229 21.11 1.69 -1.01
N SER A 230 20.60 2.86 -0.59
CA SER A 230 20.95 3.45 0.72
C SER A 230 20.56 2.53 1.87
N PHE A 231 19.41 1.88 1.75
CA PHE A 231 18.87 0.97 2.75
C PHE A 231 19.70 -0.31 2.90
N LYS A 232 20.09 -0.95 1.78
CA LYS A 232 20.97 -2.13 1.82
C LYS A 232 22.29 -1.85 2.54
N LYS A 233 22.89 -0.67 2.30
CA LYS A 233 24.13 -0.25 2.96
C LYS A 233 23.96 -0.10 4.48
N GLN A 234 22.81 0.41 4.93
CA GLN A 234 22.56 0.60 6.36
C GLN A 234 22.20 -0.71 7.07
N LEU A 235 21.47 -1.61 6.39
CA LEU A 235 21.12 -2.91 6.94
C LEU A 235 22.36 -3.78 7.21
N SER A 236 23.39 -3.69 6.35
CA SER A 236 24.66 -4.40 6.55
C SER A 236 25.47 -3.88 7.74
N SER A 237 25.14 -2.71 8.27
CA SER A 237 25.82 -2.09 9.43
C SER A 237 24.99 -2.16 10.73
N GLN A 238 23.77 -2.68 10.69
CA GLN A 238 22.95 -2.85 11.89
C GLN A 238 23.17 -4.22 12.53
N PRO A 239 23.15 -4.31 13.88
CA PRO A 239 23.23 -5.58 14.59
C PRO A 239 22.03 -6.46 14.21
N THR A 240 22.23 -7.77 14.25
CA THR A 240 21.15 -8.73 14.10
C THR A 240 20.15 -8.59 15.24
N MET A 241 18.91 -9.08 15.05
CA MET A 241 17.88 -9.00 16.09
C MET A 241 18.32 -9.66 17.40
N ASP A 242 19.01 -10.81 17.28
CA ASP A 242 19.45 -11.56 18.45
C ASP A 242 20.61 -10.84 19.19
N GLU A 243 21.51 -10.23 18.45
CA GLU A 243 22.62 -9.43 18.97
C GLU A 243 22.11 -8.14 19.65
N TYR A 244 21.11 -7.47 19.07
CA TYR A 244 20.46 -6.31 19.68
C TYR A 244 19.78 -6.67 20.99
N ILE A 245 19.01 -7.77 21.03
CA ILE A 245 18.32 -8.26 22.23
C ILE A 245 19.33 -8.61 23.32
N ALA A 246 20.43 -9.29 22.96
CA ALA A 246 21.46 -9.64 23.91
C ALA A 246 22.10 -8.40 24.57
N ASN A 247 22.43 -7.38 23.76
CA ASN A 247 23.01 -6.14 24.26
C ASN A 247 22.03 -5.36 25.15
N GLU A 248 20.74 -5.27 24.77
CA GLU A 248 19.71 -4.56 25.55
C GLU A 248 19.44 -5.26 26.90
N LEU A 249 19.40 -6.60 26.91
CA LEU A 249 19.25 -7.37 28.15
C LEU A 249 20.47 -7.23 29.08
N GLU A 250 21.67 -7.15 28.52
CA GLU A 250 22.89 -6.91 29.29
C GLU A 250 22.89 -5.49 29.91
N GLU A 251 22.43 -4.48 29.16
CA GLU A 251 22.28 -3.12 29.66
C GLU A 251 21.26 -3.02 30.81
N ILE A 252 20.12 -3.68 30.69
CA ILE A 252 19.09 -3.73 31.75
C ILE A 252 19.66 -4.40 33.01
N ARG A 253 20.38 -5.52 32.88
CA ARG A 253 20.98 -6.22 34.02
C ARG A 253 22.09 -5.43 34.72
N THR A 254 22.77 -4.54 33.99
CA THR A 254 23.81 -3.69 34.58
C THR A 254 23.24 -2.46 35.29
N GLN A 255 21.99 -2.09 35.01
CA GLN A 255 21.30 -0.96 35.65
C GLN A 255 20.44 -1.38 36.86
N ALA A 256 20.12 -2.66 37.00
CA ALA A 256 19.39 -3.24 38.13
C ALA A 256 20.33 -3.64 39.26
#